data_d669204b61de52a3cf4165a4dfddfd93
#
_entry.id   d669204b61de52a3cf4165a4dfddfd93
#
_cell.length_a   1.000
_cell.length_b   1.000
_cell.length_c   1.000
_cell.angle_alpha   90.00
_cell.angle_beta   90.00
_cell.angle_gamma   90.00
#
_symmetry.space_group_name_H-M   'P 1'
#
loop_
_entity.id
_entity.type
_entity.pdbx_description
1 polymer ?
#
loop_
_entity_poly.entity_id
_entity_poly.type
_entity_poly.pdbx_seq_one_letter_code
_entity_poly.pdbx_strand_id
1 'polypeptide(L)'
;MPSGSLTIEQILTLLAEGPPRIATLTAGLVPAQLHTSPNPDEWSANDVLAHLRSCADVWGSCIAVIIAEDTPTIRAVNPTTWIKKTDYRELEFQPSLHAFATQRTDLLAVFEPLAPEDWSRTATVTGAGKPLVRTLHTYAQWLARHERPHVKQIERIVNTMRM
;
A
#
# COMPACT_ATOMS: atom_id res chain seq x y z
N MET A 1 7.23 6.38 22.43
CA MET A 1 7.52 5.92 22.02
C MET A 1 7.41 5.71 21.01
N PRO A 2 7.53 5.87 21.01
CA PRO A 2 7.41 6.03 19.78
C PRO A 2 6.91 4.96 19.04
N SER A 3 6.62 5.26 18.07
CA SER A 3 6.34 4.40 17.01
C SER A 3 7.42 3.37 16.91
N GLY A 4 7.49 2.49 17.84
CA GLY A 4 8.39 1.37 17.77
C GLY A 4 8.10 0.50 16.55
N SER A 5 8.98 -0.44 16.32
CA SER A 5 8.83 -1.41 15.26
C SER A 5 7.59 -2.27 15.49
N LEU A 6 6.81 -2.51 14.44
CA LEU A 6 5.69 -3.43 14.52
C LEU A 6 6.18 -4.88 14.50
N THR A 7 5.46 -5.75 15.20
CA THR A 7 5.73 -7.19 15.11
C THR A 7 5.25 -7.72 13.75
N ILE A 8 5.75 -8.88 13.37
CA ILE A 8 5.30 -9.55 12.14
C ILE A 8 3.78 -9.74 12.18
N GLU A 9 3.22 -10.19 13.30
CA GLU A 9 1.77 -10.38 13.44
C GLU A 9 1.01 -9.09 13.26
N GLN A 10 1.48 -7.98 13.85
CA GLN A 10 0.85 -6.68 13.70
C GLN A 10 0.85 -6.23 12.23
N ILE A 11 1.98 -6.41 11.55
CA ILE A 11 2.10 -6.07 10.13
C ILE A 11 1.09 -6.87 9.31
N LEU A 12 1.04 -8.19 9.50
CA LEU A 12 0.14 -9.05 8.74
C LEU A 12 -1.33 -8.70 9.00
N THR A 13 -1.69 -8.40 10.25
CA THR A 13 -3.04 -8.01 10.62
C THR A 13 -3.43 -6.71 9.91
N LEU A 14 -2.57 -5.69 9.96
CA LEU A 14 -2.85 -4.41 9.32
C LEU A 14 -2.98 -4.56 7.80
N LEU A 15 -2.09 -5.33 7.18
CA LEU A 15 -2.14 -5.55 5.74
C LEU A 15 -3.41 -6.29 5.33
N ALA A 16 -3.87 -7.25 6.13
CA ALA A 16 -5.09 -7.99 5.84
C ALA A 16 -6.35 -7.13 5.99
N GLU A 17 -6.33 -6.14 6.85
CA GLU A 17 -7.50 -5.29 7.12
C GLU A 17 -7.79 -4.26 6.04
N GLY A 18 -6.79 -3.79 5.33
CA GLY A 18 -6.92 -2.65 4.42
C GLY A 18 -8.02 -2.78 3.37
N PRO A 19 -7.90 -3.75 2.44
CA PRO A 19 -8.89 -3.87 1.37
C PRO A 19 -10.32 -4.10 1.86
N PRO A 20 -10.60 -5.04 2.80
CA PRO A 20 -11.97 -5.22 3.25
C PRO A 20 -12.52 -4.00 4.00
N ARG A 21 -11.68 -3.26 4.69
CA ARG A 21 -12.12 -2.02 5.36
C ARG A 21 -12.54 -0.98 4.33
N ILE A 22 -11.77 -0.82 3.27
CA ILE A 22 -12.12 0.10 2.17
C ILE A 22 -13.46 -0.33 1.54
N ALA A 23 -13.62 -1.62 1.30
CA ALA A 23 -14.85 -2.14 0.71
C ALA A 23 -16.08 -1.81 1.60
N THR A 24 -15.95 -1.98 2.91
CA THR A 24 -17.02 -1.68 3.86
C THR A 24 -17.33 -0.18 3.88
N LEU A 25 -16.31 0.65 3.92
CA LEU A 25 -16.46 2.11 4.00
C LEU A 25 -17.14 2.68 2.75
N THR A 26 -16.89 2.09 1.59
CA THR A 26 -17.38 2.62 0.31
C THR A 26 -18.66 1.91 -0.18
N ALA A 27 -19.18 0.96 0.58
CA ALA A 27 -20.36 0.19 0.19
C ALA A 27 -21.55 1.13 -0.03
N GLY A 28 -22.28 0.91 -1.11
CA GLY A 28 -23.47 1.66 -1.43
C GLY A 28 -23.25 3.02 -2.08
N LEU A 29 -22.00 3.46 -2.22
CA LEU A 29 -21.70 4.70 -2.92
C LEU A 29 -21.65 4.46 -4.42
N VAL A 30 -22.19 5.43 -5.18
CA VAL A 30 -22.13 5.37 -6.65
C VAL A 30 -20.80 5.87 -7.15
N PRO A 31 -20.41 5.50 -8.39
CA PRO A 31 -19.10 5.93 -8.94
C PRO A 31 -18.86 7.43 -8.87
N ALA A 32 -19.88 8.23 -9.14
CA ALA A 32 -19.72 9.69 -9.07
C ALA A 32 -19.25 10.15 -7.68
N GLN A 33 -19.77 9.57 -6.60
CA GLN A 33 -19.37 9.92 -5.25
C GLN A 33 -17.94 9.51 -4.95
N LEU A 34 -17.50 8.37 -5.50
CA LEU A 34 -16.15 7.83 -5.26
C LEU A 34 -15.09 8.59 -6.06
N HIS A 35 -15.47 9.23 -7.16
CA HIS A 35 -14.56 9.99 -8.02
C HIS A 35 -14.61 11.50 -7.80
N THR A 36 -15.43 11.98 -6.86
CA THR A 36 -15.56 13.40 -6.57
C THR A 36 -14.74 13.76 -5.35
N SER A 37 -13.96 14.83 -5.45
CA SER A 37 -13.21 15.36 -4.33
C SER A 37 -14.16 16.14 -3.41
N PRO A 38 -13.98 16.06 -2.07
CA PRO A 38 -14.77 16.85 -1.14
C PRO A 38 -14.61 18.36 -1.36
N ASN A 39 -13.43 18.77 -1.80
CA ASN A 39 -13.14 20.15 -2.18
C ASN A 39 -11.96 20.15 -3.17
N PRO A 40 -11.67 21.29 -3.85
CA PRO A 40 -10.64 21.33 -4.90
C PRO A 40 -9.23 20.93 -4.47
N ASP A 41 -8.92 21.08 -3.19
CA ASP A 41 -7.58 20.81 -2.66
C ASP A 41 -7.41 19.40 -2.10
N GLU A 42 -8.47 18.61 -2.10
CA GLU A 42 -8.43 17.25 -1.54
C GLU A 42 -8.61 16.20 -2.62
N TRP A 43 -8.17 15.00 -2.29
CA TRP A 43 -8.33 13.83 -3.14
C TRP A 43 -9.74 13.25 -3.02
N SER A 44 -10.20 12.61 -4.08
CA SER A 44 -11.36 11.73 -4.04
C SER A 44 -10.97 10.40 -3.40
N ALA A 45 -11.97 9.59 -3.04
CA ALA A 45 -11.71 8.23 -2.56
C ALA A 45 -10.93 7.43 -3.61
N ASN A 46 -11.26 7.61 -4.89
CA ASN A 46 -10.56 6.92 -5.98
C ASN A 46 -9.10 7.34 -6.07
N ASP A 47 -8.80 8.63 -5.87
CA ASP A 47 -7.41 9.12 -5.86
C ASP A 47 -6.61 8.48 -4.74
N VAL A 48 -7.20 8.36 -3.55
CA VAL A 48 -6.53 7.72 -2.41
C VAL A 48 -6.25 6.25 -2.73
N LEU A 49 -7.22 5.55 -3.29
CA LEU A 49 -7.03 4.14 -3.69
C LEU A 49 -5.92 4.00 -4.72
N ALA A 50 -5.89 4.89 -5.71
CA ALA A 50 -4.83 4.90 -6.73
C ALA A 50 -3.45 5.06 -6.09
N HIS A 51 -3.35 5.95 -5.11
CA HIS A 51 -2.11 6.16 -4.36
C HIS A 51 -1.71 4.91 -3.58
N LEU A 52 -2.66 4.25 -2.91
CA LEU A 52 -2.39 3.01 -2.18
C LEU A 52 -1.92 1.90 -3.13
N ARG A 53 -2.50 1.80 -4.32
CA ARG A 53 -2.06 0.84 -5.33
C ARG A 53 -0.63 1.09 -5.76
N SER A 54 -0.28 2.36 -5.97
CA SER A 54 1.07 2.76 -6.36
C SER A 54 2.10 2.36 -5.30
N CYS A 55 1.80 2.62 -4.03
CA CYS A 55 2.69 2.23 -2.93
C CYS A 55 2.82 0.71 -2.83
N ALA A 56 1.71 0.00 -3.00
CA ALA A 56 1.71 -1.46 -2.96
C ALA A 56 2.55 -2.06 -4.11
N ASP A 57 2.49 -1.46 -5.29
CA ASP A 57 3.32 -1.90 -6.42
C ASP A 57 4.80 -1.73 -6.11
N VAL A 58 5.20 -0.54 -5.67
CA VAL A 58 6.61 -0.19 -5.48
C VAL A 58 7.22 -0.98 -4.33
N TRP A 59 6.60 -0.93 -3.16
CA TRP A 59 7.14 -1.61 -1.98
C TRP A 59 6.94 -3.12 -2.04
N GLY A 60 5.85 -3.57 -2.65
CA GLY A 60 5.63 -4.99 -2.90
C GLY A 60 6.66 -5.58 -3.84
N SER A 61 7.07 -4.82 -4.86
CA SER A 61 8.15 -5.24 -5.76
C SER A 61 9.48 -5.41 -5.01
N CYS A 62 9.80 -4.49 -4.10
CA CYS A 62 10.99 -4.61 -3.27
C CYS A 62 10.95 -5.86 -2.40
N ILE A 63 9.81 -6.14 -1.80
CA ILE A 63 9.60 -7.36 -1.00
C ILE A 63 9.84 -8.61 -1.85
N ALA A 64 9.25 -8.65 -3.04
CA ALA A 64 9.39 -9.79 -3.94
C ALA A 64 10.85 -10.06 -4.31
N VAL A 65 11.60 -9.00 -4.61
CA VAL A 65 13.02 -9.13 -4.99
C VAL A 65 13.86 -9.61 -3.81
N ILE A 66 13.59 -9.10 -2.60
CA ILE A 66 14.32 -9.53 -1.40
C ILE A 66 14.10 -11.02 -1.12
N ILE A 67 12.87 -11.50 -1.36
CA ILE A 67 12.55 -12.93 -1.15
C ILE A 67 13.20 -13.80 -2.24
N ALA A 68 13.20 -13.33 -3.48
CA ALA A 68 13.67 -14.12 -4.62
C ALA A 68 15.19 -14.16 -4.75
N GLU A 69 15.90 -13.15 -4.27
CA GLU A 69 17.34 -13.01 -4.48
C GLU A 69 18.07 -12.87 -3.14
N ASP A 70 19.34 -13.25 -3.13
CA ASP A 70 20.19 -13.12 -1.95
C ASP A 70 20.85 -11.73 -1.96
N THR A 71 20.55 -10.91 -0.95
CA THR A 71 21.08 -9.56 -0.78
C THR A 71 21.11 -8.76 -2.09
N PRO A 72 19.96 -8.58 -2.75
CA PRO A 72 19.90 -7.87 -4.02
C PRO A 72 20.24 -6.39 -3.87
N THR A 73 20.60 -5.76 -4.98
CA THR A 73 20.68 -4.31 -5.09
C THR A 73 19.41 -3.82 -5.77
N ILE A 74 18.69 -2.91 -5.13
CA ILE A 74 17.44 -2.35 -5.63
C ILE A 74 17.61 -0.86 -5.84
N ARG A 75 17.17 -0.35 -7.00
CA ARG A 75 17.08 1.09 -7.21
C ARG A 75 15.78 1.61 -6.64
N ALA A 76 15.84 2.61 -5.78
CA ALA A 76 14.65 3.19 -5.17
C ALA A 76 13.74 3.81 -6.23
N VAL A 77 12.43 3.56 -6.10
CA VAL A 77 11.39 4.15 -6.93
C VAL A 77 10.44 4.90 -6.00
N ASN A 78 10.09 6.13 -6.36
CA ASN A 78 9.15 6.92 -5.58
C ASN A 78 7.72 6.56 -6.04
N PRO A 79 6.84 6.11 -5.13
CA PRO A 79 5.46 5.80 -5.51
C PRO A 79 4.71 6.96 -6.17
N THR A 80 5.00 8.20 -5.78
CA THR A 80 4.36 9.37 -6.39
C THR A 80 4.83 9.65 -7.81
N THR A 81 6.00 9.15 -8.18
CA THR A 81 6.49 9.18 -9.55
C THR A 81 5.93 7.99 -10.33
N TRP A 82 5.89 6.82 -9.69
CA TRP A 82 5.40 5.59 -10.29
C TRP A 82 3.94 5.72 -10.75
N ILE A 83 3.09 6.35 -9.92
CA ILE A 83 1.67 6.49 -10.25
C ILE A 83 1.44 7.19 -11.59
N LYS A 84 2.35 8.08 -11.99
CA LYS A 84 2.25 8.81 -13.26
C LYS A 84 2.43 7.89 -14.47
N LYS A 85 3.00 6.72 -14.28
CA LYS A 85 3.18 5.71 -15.33
C LYS A 85 2.02 4.72 -15.38
N THR A 86 1.02 4.89 -14.51
CA THR A 86 -0.15 4.02 -14.41
C THR A 86 -1.38 4.76 -14.86
N ASP A 87 -2.47 4.01 -15.06
CA ASP A 87 -3.79 4.58 -15.34
C ASP A 87 -4.71 4.51 -14.11
N TYR A 88 -4.14 4.30 -12.92
CA TYR A 88 -4.93 4.03 -11.71
C TYR A 88 -5.96 5.11 -11.40
N ARG A 89 -5.64 6.36 -11.64
CA ARG A 89 -6.57 7.46 -11.37
C ARG A 89 -7.74 7.51 -12.36
N GLU A 90 -7.54 6.97 -13.55
CA GLU A 90 -8.57 6.93 -14.60
C GLU A 90 -9.46 5.71 -14.52
N LEU A 91 -9.07 4.70 -13.74
CA LEU A 91 -9.85 3.47 -13.62
C LEU A 91 -11.06 3.66 -12.70
N GLU A 92 -12.11 2.89 -12.96
CA GLU A 92 -13.26 2.85 -12.07
C GLU A 92 -12.88 2.28 -10.71
N PHE A 93 -13.54 2.77 -9.67
CA PHE A 93 -13.22 2.43 -8.29
C PHE A 93 -13.32 0.93 -8.00
N GLN A 94 -14.44 0.30 -8.39
CA GLN A 94 -14.65 -1.11 -8.03
C GLN A 94 -13.65 -2.07 -8.65
N PRO A 95 -13.36 -2.00 -9.97
CA PRO A 95 -12.29 -2.83 -10.53
C PRO A 95 -10.93 -2.53 -9.91
N SER A 96 -10.65 -1.27 -9.59
CA SER A 96 -9.40 -0.86 -8.96
C SER A 96 -9.27 -1.45 -7.55
N LEU A 97 -10.36 -1.41 -6.77
CA LEU A 97 -10.39 -2.00 -5.43
C LEU A 97 -10.20 -3.52 -5.52
N HIS A 98 -10.84 -4.16 -6.49
CA HIS A 98 -10.69 -5.60 -6.70
C HIS A 98 -9.23 -5.96 -7.01
N ALA A 99 -8.58 -5.20 -7.88
CA ALA A 99 -7.18 -5.42 -8.22
C ALA A 99 -6.27 -5.22 -6.99
N PHE A 100 -6.56 -4.20 -6.20
CA PHE A 100 -5.81 -3.95 -4.96
C PHE A 100 -5.97 -5.11 -3.97
N ALA A 101 -7.19 -5.59 -3.80
CA ALA A 101 -7.48 -6.71 -2.90
C ALA A 101 -6.80 -8.00 -3.36
N THR A 102 -6.79 -8.26 -4.68
CA THR A 102 -6.12 -9.44 -5.24
C THR A 102 -4.61 -9.37 -5.01
N GLN A 103 -4.02 -8.21 -5.26
CA GLN A 103 -2.59 -8.00 -5.01
C GLN A 103 -2.25 -8.24 -3.54
N ARG A 104 -3.13 -7.81 -2.62
CA ARG A 104 -2.91 -8.00 -1.19
C ARG A 104 -3.00 -9.47 -0.80
N THR A 105 -3.97 -10.19 -1.35
CA THR A 105 -4.07 -11.63 -1.12
C THR A 105 -2.81 -12.34 -1.58
N ASP A 106 -2.29 -11.98 -2.74
CA ASP A 106 -1.06 -12.55 -3.28
C ASP A 106 0.15 -12.23 -2.38
N LEU A 107 0.24 -10.99 -1.89
CA LEU A 107 1.32 -10.59 -1.00
C LEU A 107 1.29 -11.37 0.32
N LEU A 108 0.11 -11.53 0.91
CA LEU A 108 -0.04 -12.27 2.16
C LEU A 108 0.33 -13.74 1.96
N ALA A 109 0.00 -14.31 0.80
CA ALA A 109 0.39 -15.68 0.47
C ALA A 109 1.90 -15.84 0.38
N VAL A 110 2.61 -14.81 -0.09
CA VAL A 110 4.07 -14.80 -0.18
C VAL A 110 4.70 -14.79 1.21
N PHE A 111 4.10 -14.09 2.16
CA PHE A 111 4.59 -14.03 3.54
C PHE A 111 4.37 -15.33 4.32
N GLU A 112 3.32 -16.08 3.99
CA GLU A 112 2.88 -17.22 4.79
C GLU A 112 3.97 -18.27 5.04
N PRO A 113 4.75 -18.72 4.03
CA PRO A 113 5.78 -19.74 4.26
C PRO A 113 7.05 -19.22 4.89
N LEU A 114 7.19 -17.90 5.09
CA LEU A 114 8.44 -17.34 5.58
C LEU A 114 8.65 -17.64 7.07
N ALA A 115 9.89 -18.01 7.42
CA ALA A 115 10.30 -18.10 8.82
C ALA A 115 10.54 -16.68 9.37
N PRO A 116 10.45 -16.48 10.69
CA PRO A 116 10.70 -15.14 11.26
C PRO A 116 12.03 -14.53 10.84
N GLU A 117 13.08 -15.31 10.73
CA GLU A 117 14.39 -14.82 10.30
C GLU A 117 14.44 -14.33 8.86
N ASP A 118 13.51 -14.78 8.00
CA ASP A 118 13.44 -14.30 6.61
C ASP A 118 13.07 -12.82 6.55
N TRP A 119 12.39 -12.32 7.57
CA TRP A 119 12.00 -10.91 7.65
C TRP A 119 13.18 -9.98 7.87
N SER A 120 14.33 -10.53 8.26
CA SER A 120 15.57 -9.79 8.41
C SER A 120 16.42 -9.77 7.15
N ARG A 121 15.97 -10.42 6.09
CA ARG A 121 16.68 -10.41 4.81
C ARG A 121 16.79 -8.99 4.29
N THR A 122 17.92 -8.68 3.66
CA THR A 122 18.26 -7.29 3.30
C THR A 122 18.43 -7.10 1.81
N ALA A 123 18.31 -5.83 1.41
CA ALA A 123 18.71 -5.35 0.09
C ALA A 123 19.57 -4.11 0.27
N THR A 124 20.48 -3.88 -0.66
CA THR A 124 21.17 -2.61 -0.77
C THR A 124 20.34 -1.72 -1.69
N VAL A 125 19.99 -0.53 -1.23
CA VAL A 125 19.12 0.40 -1.95
C VAL A 125 19.92 1.58 -2.46
N THR A 126 19.84 1.81 -3.76
CA THR A 126 20.52 2.93 -4.43
C THR A 126 19.48 3.93 -4.94
N GLY A 127 19.92 5.11 -5.32
CA GLY A 127 19.05 6.12 -5.93
C GLY A 127 18.28 6.99 -4.95
N ALA A 128 18.51 6.79 -3.65
CA ALA A 128 17.88 7.60 -2.60
C ALA A 128 18.98 8.21 -1.72
N GLY A 129 19.93 8.91 -2.34
CA GLY A 129 21.12 9.43 -1.69
C GLY A 129 22.23 8.40 -1.67
N LYS A 130 22.96 8.30 -0.56
CA LYS A 130 24.01 7.28 -0.40
C LYS A 130 23.36 5.90 -0.33
N PRO A 131 24.03 4.86 -0.88
CA PRO A 131 23.52 3.49 -0.74
C PRO A 131 23.26 3.15 0.72
N LEU A 132 22.15 2.49 0.97
CA LEU A 132 21.75 2.09 2.32
C LEU A 132 21.17 0.68 2.30
N VAL A 133 21.01 0.10 3.48
CA VAL A 133 20.48 -1.26 3.62
C VAL A 133 19.08 -1.19 4.21
N ARG A 134 18.15 -1.94 3.62
CA ARG A 134 16.79 -2.08 4.13
C ARG A 134 16.43 -3.55 4.23
N THR A 135 15.56 -3.87 5.20
CA THR A 135 15.09 -5.24 5.40
C THR A 135 13.71 -5.44 4.76
N LEU A 136 13.36 -6.71 4.57
CA LEU A 136 12.00 -7.07 4.18
C LEU A 136 11.00 -6.51 5.20
N HIS A 137 11.29 -6.64 6.50
CA HIS A 137 10.47 -6.11 7.57
C HIS A 137 10.18 -4.61 7.39
N THR A 138 11.21 -3.84 7.03
CA THR A 138 11.06 -2.39 6.81
C THR A 138 10.01 -2.09 5.73
N TYR A 139 10.09 -2.75 4.58
CA TYR A 139 9.15 -2.52 3.49
C TYR A 139 7.72 -2.93 3.86
N ALA A 140 7.58 -4.09 4.50
CA ALA A 140 6.26 -4.56 4.92
C ALA A 140 5.65 -3.63 5.97
N GLN A 141 6.47 -3.14 6.91
CA GLN A 141 6.03 -2.19 7.92
C GLN A 141 5.63 -0.85 7.31
N TRP A 142 6.36 -0.38 6.31
CA TRP A 142 5.97 0.84 5.60
C TRP A 142 4.60 0.71 4.97
N LEU A 143 4.33 -0.39 4.27
CA LEU A 143 3.01 -0.64 3.70
C LEU A 143 1.94 -0.61 4.78
N ALA A 144 2.14 -1.35 5.86
CA ALA A 144 1.15 -1.45 6.93
C ALA A 144 0.86 -0.09 7.58
N ARG A 145 1.90 0.65 7.92
CA ARG A 145 1.75 1.96 8.57
C ARG A 145 1.20 3.03 7.64
N HIS A 146 1.56 2.97 6.37
CA HIS A 146 1.14 3.95 5.38
C HIS A 146 -0.35 3.82 5.05
N GLU A 147 -0.87 2.59 5.02
CA GLU A 147 -2.25 2.37 4.62
C GLU A 147 -3.27 2.87 5.62
N ARG A 148 -3.01 2.68 6.90
CA ARG A 148 -3.99 3.00 7.92
C ARG A 148 -4.47 4.45 7.91
N PRO A 149 -3.59 5.46 7.86
CA PRO A 149 -4.03 6.86 7.75
C PRO A 149 -4.83 7.13 6.48
N HIS A 150 -4.47 6.49 5.36
CA HIS A 150 -5.19 6.66 4.11
C HIS A 150 -6.56 5.98 4.12
N VAL A 151 -6.71 4.86 4.80
CA VAL A 151 -8.03 4.25 5.00
C VAL A 151 -8.92 5.19 5.82
N LYS A 152 -8.37 5.82 6.86
CA LYS A 152 -9.09 6.85 7.62
C LYS A 152 -9.44 8.06 6.76
N GLN A 153 -8.56 8.44 5.85
CA GLN A 153 -8.83 9.51 4.88
C GLN A 153 -10.02 9.15 3.99
N ILE A 154 -10.07 7.91 3.49
CA ILE A 154 -11.23 7.44 2.72
C ILE A 154 -12.51 7.53 3.55
N GLU A 155 -12.45 7.10 4.81
CA GLU A 155 -13.61 7.18 5.71
C GLU A 155 -14.13 8.61 5.82
N ARG A 156 -13.25 9.57 6.02
CA ARG A 156 -13.62 10.98 6.11
C ARG A 156 -14.26 11.48 4.81
N ILE A 157 -13.66 11.11 3.67
CA ILE A 157 -14.16 11.51 2.36
C ILE A 157 -15.56 10.96 2.11
N VAL A 158 -15.77 9.66 2.36
CA VAL A 158 -17.05 9.02 2.08
C VAL A 158 -18.14 9.53 3.04
N ASN A 159 -17.78 9.85 4.27
CA ASN A 159 -18.74 10.45 5.20
C ASN A 159 -19.24 11.81 4.67
N THR A 160 -18.34 12.60 4.09
CA THR A 160 -18.72 13.86 3.44
C THR A 160 -19.65 13.61 2.25
N MET A 161 -19.39 12.57 1.45
CA MET A 161 -20.19 12.26 0.27
C MET A 161 -21.60 11.75 0.62
N ARG A 162 -21.79 11.23 1.82
CA ARG A 162 -23.09 10.71 2.28
C ARG A 162 -23.97 11.76 2.93
N MET A 163 -23.45 12.95 3.15
CA MET A 163 -24.20 14.03 3.79
C MET A 163 -25.16 14.72 2.82
#